data_ea256f0652bdcef4cf6b2d21c7c01897
#
_entry.id   ea256f0652bdcef4cf6b2d21c7c01897
#
_cell.length_a   1.000
_cell.length_b   1.000
_cell.length_c   1.000
_cell.angle_alpha   90.00
_cell.angle_beta   90.00
_cell.angle_gamma   90.00
#
_symmetry.space_group_name_H-M   'P 1'
#
loop_
_entity.id
_entity.type
_entity.pdbx_description
1 polymer ?
#
loop_
_entity_poly.entity_id
_entity_poly.type
_entity_poly.pdbx_seq_one_letter_code
_entity_poly.pdbx_strand_id
1 'polypeptide(L)'
;MYNAVSNITAPVAIQGQFWLYTCPMAEKVTIFIDGGNLYKRLKERGVLPGKRFNYAKLIDFLLRGRSLSSKRYYVGAVRNYDQTARSQEMVEAQQKFLSALELQGFLIERGRIVYDHKIREKGVDVKIAIDLVIGSVENEYDTAVVVISDTDLIPAIKYVISRGKKVEYAGFAERPSLGLARESSLSVLLLPDDVSRMAN
;
A
#
# COMPACT_ATOMS: atom_id res chain seq x y z
N MET A 1 17.76 31.11 -8.01
CA MET A 1 17.75 30.90 -9.47
C MET A 1 18.78 29.83 -9.79
N TYR A 2 18.36 28.58 -9.98
CA TYR A 2 19.21 27.53 -10.55
C TYR A 2 18.40 26.88 -11.66
N ASN A 3 18.84 27.16 -12.90
CA ASN A 3 18.31 26.54 -14.11
C ASN A 3 18.74 25.08 -14.17
N ALA A 4 17.78 24.17 -14.20
CA ALA A 4 18.00 22.80 -14.58
C ALA A 4 18.23 22.75 -16.10
N VAL A 5 19.47 22.52 -16.51
CA VAL A 5 19.84 22.27 -17.89
C VAL A 5 19.41 20.84 -18.24
N SER A 6 18.41 20.72 -19.08
CA SER A 6 18.02 19.48 -19.72
C SER A 6 19.11 19.04 -20.71
N ASN A 7 19.92 18.08 -20.31
CA ASN A 7 20.85 17.43 -21.25
C ASN A 7 20.06 16.43 -22.12
N ILE A 8 19.52 16.93 -23.20
CA ILE A 8 19.09 16.10 -24.34
C ILE A 8 20.36 15.88 -25.17
N THR A 9 21.03 14.77 -24.96
CA THR A 9 22.09 14.32 -25.87
C THR A 9 21.46 13.74 -27.14
N ALA A 10 21.60 14.41 -28.26
CA ALA A 10 21.21 13.90 -29.56
C ALA A 10 22.01 12.63 -29.90
N PRO A 11 21.41 11.64 -30.58
CA PRO A 11 22.12 10.41 -30.95
C PRO A 11 23.21 10.70 -31.99
N VAL A 12 24.43 10.30 -31.69
CA VAL A 12 25.54 10.29 -32.65
C VAL A 12 25.45 8.99 -33.43
N ALA A 13 25.15 9.10 -34.72
CA ALA A 13 25.16 7.96 -35.64
C ALA A 13 26.60 7.63 -36.06
N ILE A 14 27.10 6.47 -35.63
CA ILE A 14 28.32 5.88 -36.17
C ILE A 14 27.95 4.50 -36.74
N GLN A 15 28.12 4.37 -38.09
CA GLN A 15 28.05 3.11 -38.83
C GLN A 15 26.76 2.27 -38.64
N GLY A 16 25.60 2.77 -39.06
CA GLY A 16 24.45 1.91 -39.39
C GLY A 16 23.79 1.11 -38.24
N GLN A 17 24.25 1.23 -37.01
CA GLN A 17 23.60 0.62 -35.83
C GLN A 17 22.85 1.69 -35.07
N PHE A 18 21.50 1.67 -35.17
CA PHE A 18 20.63 2.43 -34.31
C PHE A 18 20.60 1.79 -32.91
N TRP A 19 21.36 2.36 -31.98
CA TRP A 19 21.13 2.07 -30.55
C TRP A 19 19.88 2.86 -30.13
N LEU A 20 18.76 2.14 -30.04
CA LEU A 20 17.60 2.66 -29.30
C LEU A 20 18.00 2.74 -27.83
N TYR A 21 18.40 3.92 -27.39
CA TYR A 21 18.45 4.20 -25.94
C TYR A 21 17.01 4.14 -25.42
N THR A 22 16.57 2.98 -25.00
CA THR A 22 15.38 2.89 -24.17
C THR A 22 15.73 3.57 -22.86
N CYS A 23 15.25 4.80 -22.67
CA CYS A 23 15.26 5.41 -21.34
C CYS A 23 14.63 4.40 -20.39
N PRO A 24 15.30 3.95 -19.33
CA PRO A 24 14.70 2.99 -18.43
C PRO A 24 13.39 3.59 -17.91
N MET A 25 12.27 2.99 -18.28
CA MET A 25 10.96 3.41 -17.80
C MET A 25 11.02 3.43 -16.27
N ALA A 26 10.62 4.53 -15.67
CA ALA A 26 10.61 4.64 -14.22
C ALA A 26 9.82 3.48 -13.60
N GLU A 27 10.42 2.79 -12.64
CA GLU A 27 9.81 1.64 -11.94
C GLU A 27 8.45 2.05 -11.36
N LYS A 28 7.38 1.37 -11.81
CA LYS A 28 6.01 1.62 -11.37
C LYS A 28 5.76 0.89 -10.06
N VAL A 29 5.36 1.62 -9.04
CA VAL A 29 5.05 1.07 -7.72
C VAL A 29 3.56 1.17 -7.44
N THR A 30 2.94 0.06 -7.04
CA THR A 30 1.60 0.06 -6.44
C THR A 30 1.72 -0.28 -4.96
N ILE A 31 1.02 0.48 -4.12
CA ILE A 31 1.03 0.31 -2.66
C ILE A 31 -0.31 -0.26 -2.22
N PHE A 32 -0.27 -1.39 -1.52
CA PHE A 32 -1.42 -2.11 -0.97
C PHE A 32 -1.38 -2.00 0.55
N ILE A 33 -2.39 -1.37 1.15
CA ILE A 33 -2.45 -1.13 2.60
C ILE A 33 -3.64 -1.86 3.20
N ASP A 34 -3.39 -2.84 4.07
CA ASP A 34 -4.40 -3.35 4.98
C ASP A 34 -4.68 -2.30 6.06
N GLY A 35 -5.81 -1.62 5.92
CA GLY A 35 -6.20 -0.54 6.82
C GLY A 35 -6.49 -1.00 8.23
N GLY A 36 -7.04 -2.20 8.40
CA GLY A 36 -7.32 -2.78 9.72
C GLY A 36 -6.03 -3.07 10.49
N ASN A 37 -5.08 -3.67 9.78
CA ASN A 37 -3.75 -3.98 10.31
C ASN A 37 -2.96 -2.73 10.67
N LEU A 38 -2.87 -1.78 9.74
CA LEU A 38 -2.19 -0.51 9.96
C LEU A 38 -2.83 0.26 11.13
N TYR A 39 -4.18 0.36 11.17
CA TYR A 39 -4.91 1.00 12.25
C TYR A 39 -4.54 0.42 13.62
N LYS A 40 -4.58 -0.91 13.76
CA LYS A 40 -4.24 -1.61 14.99
C LYS A 40 -2.82 -1.28 15.45
N ARG A 41 -1.85 -1.34 14.53
CA ARG A 41 -0.43 -1.07 14.83
C ARG A 41 -0.17 0.38 15.23
N LEU A 42 -0.82 1.34 14.57
CA LEU A 42 -0.71 2.75 14.94
C LEU A 42 -1.36 3.03 16.30
N LYS A 43 -2.53 2.44 16.57
CA LYS A 43 -3.23 2.58 17.85
C LYS A 43 -2.41 2.03 19.03
N GLU A 44 -1.73 0.90 18.87
CA GLU A 44 -0.81 0.33 19.86
C GLU A 44 0.31 1.30 20.25
N ARG A 45 0.63 2.29 19.39
CA ARG A 45 1.64 3.35 19.60
C ARG A 45 1.05 4.69 20.01
N GLY A 46 -0.24 4.74 20.31
CA GLY A 46 -0.91 5.99 20.67
C GLY A 46 -1.11 6.95 19.51
N VAL A 47 -0.81 6.54 18.29
CA VAL A 47 -1.08 7.33 17.08
C VAL A 47 -2.49 7.02 16.60
N LEU A 48 -3.35 8.05 16.52
CA LEU A 48 -4.72 7.91 16.04
C LEU A 48 -4.75 8.05 14.51
N PRO A 49 -5.01 6.98 13.76
CA PRO A 49 -5.22 7.06 12.32
C PRO A 49 -6.36 8.02 11.98
N GLY A 50 -6.17 8.84 10.95
CA GLY A 50 -7.17 9.82 10.52
C GLY A 50 -7.17 11.17 11.26
N LYS A 51 -6.51 11.27 12.43
CA LYS A 51 -6.37 12.56 13.15
C LYS A 51 -4.92 12.99 13.34
N ARG A 52 -4.00 12.04 13.48
CA ARG A 52 -2.60 12.29 13.83
C ARG A 52 -1.59 11.52 12.97
N PHE A 53 -2.04 10.90 11.88
CA PHE A 53 -1.14 10.15 11.01
C PHE A 53 -1.20 10.67 9.58
N ASN A 54 -0.05 11.03 9.04
CA ASN A 54 0.09 11.58 7.69
C ASN A 54 0.36 10.46 6.68
N TYR A 55 -0.68 10.06 5.97
CA TYR A 55 -0.59 9.02 4.95
C TYR A 55 0.29 9.41 3.76
N ALA A 56 0.36 10.70 3.40
CA ALA A 56 1.23 11.15 2.32
C ALA A 56 2.71 10.89 2.66
N LYS A 57 3.13 11.21 3.90
CA LYS A 57 4.49 10.89 4.36
C LYS A 57 4.79 9.38 4.35
N LEU A 58 3.79 8.53 4.68
CA LEU A 58 3.94 7.08 4.57
C LEU A 58 4.17 6.67 3.12
N ILE A 59 3.36 7.18 2.20
CA ILE A 59 3.50 6.87 0.77
C ILE A 59 4.88 7.30 0.26
N ASP A 60 5.33 8.52 0.57
CA ASP A 60 6.63 9.03 0.15
C ASP A 60 7.78 8.17 0.70
N PHE A 61 7.70 7.76 1.97
CA PHE A 61 8.65 6.85 2.60
C PHE A 61 8.72 5.49 1.89
N LEU A 62 7.58 4.92 1.51
CA LEU A 62 7.52 3.63 0.82
C LEU A 62 7.96 3.73 -0.64
N LEU A 63 7.71 4.84 -1.30
CA LEU A 63 8.10 5.05 -2.69
C LEU A 63 9.61 5.20 -2.88
N ARG A 64 10.30 5.80 -1.93
CA ARG A 64 11.76 6.03 -2.02
C ARG A 64 12.15 6.69 -3.35
N GLY A 65 11.38 7.67 -3.80
CA GLY A 65 11.61 8.41 -5.06
C GLY A 65 11.18 7.70 -6.34
N ARG A 66 10.58 6.50 -6.25
CA ARG A 66 10.05 5.77 -7.42
C ARG A 66 8.69 6.33 -7.87
N SER A 67 8.25 5.96 -9.07
CA SER A 67 6.98 6.40 -9.63
C SER A 67 5.80 5.63 -9.02
N LEU A 68 4.83 6.37 -8.46
CA LEU A 68 3.58 5.79 -7.96
C LEU A 68 2.64 5.49 -9.13
N SER A 69 2.24 4.23 -9.28
CA SER A 69 1.17 3.79 -10.19
C SER A 69 -0.21 3.93 -9.52
N SER A 70 -0.37 3.31 -8.35
CA SER A 70 -1.60 3.43 -7.57
C SER A 70 -1.35 3.17 -6.08
N LYS A 71 -2.28 3.61 -5.24
CA LYS A 71 -2.28 3.34 -3.81
C LYS A 71 -3.67 2.89 -3.39
N ARG A 72 -3.76 1.67 -2.84
CA ARG A 72 -5.01 1.01 -2.49
C ARG A 72 -5.09 0.83 -0.98
N TYR A 73 -6.23 1.19 -0.41
CA TYR A 73 -6.50 1.07 1.02
C TYR A 73 -7.66 0.12 1.25
N TYR A 74 -7.36 -1.01 1.86
CA TYR A 74 -8.32 -2.08 2.11
C TYR A 74 -8.89 -1.96 3.51
N VAL A 75 -10.20 -2.01 3.62
CA VAL A 75 -10.88 -1.81 4.89
C VAL A 75 -12.18 -2.60 4.97
N GLY A 76 -12.50 -3.10 6.16
CA GLY A 76 -13.84 -3.54 6.46
C GLY A 76 -14.80 -2.38 6.69
N ALA A 77 -16.02 -2.57 6.27
CA ALA A 77 -17.04 -1.56 6.51
C ALA A 77 -17.55 -1.65 7.95
N VAL A 78 -17.47 -0.56 8.71
CA VAL A 78 -18.22 -0.43 9.96
C VAL A 78 -19.70 -0.25 9.61
N ARG A 79 -20.58 -0.94 10.30
CA ARG A 79 -22.04 -0.80 10.13
C ARG A 79 -22.72 -0.52 11.46
N ASN A 80 -23.82 0.20 11.38
CA ASN A 80 -24.69 0.44 12.53
C ASN A 80 -25.62 -0.76 12.72
N TYR A 81 -25.17 -1.77 13.50
CA TYR A 81 -25.94 -3.00 13.72
C TYR A 81 -26.93 -2.91 14.85
N ASP A 82 -26.54 -2.28 15.93
CA ASP A 82 -27.32 -2.16 17.16
C ASP A 82 -28.14 -0.88 17.18
N GLN A 83 -28.07 -0.09 16.09
CA GLN A 83 -28.75 1.17 15.92
C GLN A 83 -28.51 2.17 17.06
N THR A 84 -27.38 2.00 17.77
CA THR A 84 -26.99 2.92 18.83
C THR A 84 -26.36 4.18 18.27
N ALA A 85 -26.45 5.29 19.01
CA ALA A 85 -25.77 6.53 18.66
C ALA A 85 -24.25 6.31 18.49
N ARG A 86 -23.66 5.46 19.34
CA ARG A 86 -22.22 5.14 19.27
C ARG A 86 -21.84 4.42 17.97
N SER A 87 -22.64 3.45 17.54
CA SER A 87 -22.34 2.74 16.28
C SER A 87 -22.54 3.64 15.06
N GLN A 88 -23.52 4.57 15.11
CA GLN A 88 -23.71 5.58 14.10
C GLN A 88 -22.52 6.53 14.00
N GLU A 89 -22.03 7.04 15.14
CA GLU A 89 -20.81 7.88 15.18
C GLU A 89 -19.58 7.16 14.60
N MET A 90 -19.44 5.86 14.86
CA MET A 90 -18.33 5.06 14.30
C MET A 90 -18.42 4.95 12.77
N VAL A 91 -19.63 4.74 12.22
CA VAL A 91 -19.87 4.71 10.76
C VAL A 91 -19.51 6.05 10.14
N GLU A 92 -20.01 7.15 10.70
CA GLU A 92 -19.75 8.50 10.19
C GLU A 92 -18.26 8.85 10.26
N ALA A 93 -17.59 8.51 11.36
CA ALA A 93 -16.16 8.73 11.52
C ALA A 93 -15.34 7.93 10.49
N GLN A 94 -15.72 6.66 10.22
CA GLN A 94 -15.07 5.87 9.18
C GLN A 94 -15.31 6.47 7.80
N GLN A 95 -16.54 6.84 7.47
CA GLN A 95 -16.86 7.45 6.17
C GLN A 95 -16.06 8.72 5.95
N LYS A 96 -16.05 9.62 6.94
CA LYS A 96 -15.27 10.87 6.88
C LYS A 96 -13.77 10.61 6.67
N PHE A 97 -13.23 9.60 7.34
CA PHE A 97 -11.84 9.21 7.19
C PHE A 97 -11.56 8.66 5.79
N LEU A 98 -12.40 7.75 5.29
CA LEU A 98 -12.21 7.17 3.95
C LEU A 98 -12.35 8.21 2.85
N SER A 99 -13.32 9.12 2.94
CA SER A 99 -13.44 10.24 1.99
C SER A 99 -12.21 11.14 1.99
N ALA A 100 -11.58 11.35 3.16
CA ALA A 100 -10.33 12.11 3.23
C ALA A 100 -9.14 11.38 2.58
N LEU A 101 -9.13 10.05 2.56
CA LEU A 101 -8.15 9.27 1.81
C LEU A 101 -8.42 9.28 0.30
N GLU A 102 -9.70 9.18 -0.11
CA GLU A 102 -10.11 9.29 -1.52
C GLU A 102 -9.67 10.62 -2.12
N LEU A 103 -9.87 11.73 -1.39
CA LEU A 103 -9.38 13.06 -1.79
C LEU A 103 -7.85 13.13 -1.93
N GLN A 104 -7.11 12.29 -1.22
CA GLN A 104 -5.67 12.14 -1.37
C GLN A 104 -5.29 11.18 -2.51
N GLY A 105 -6.26 10.65 -3.26
CA GLY A 105 -6.04 9.76 -4.41
C GLY A 105 -5.84 8.29 -4.03
N PHE A 106 -6.31 7.84 -2.86
CA PHE A 106 -6.37 6.43 -2.54
C PHE A 106 -7.57 5.76 -3.21
N LEU A 107 -7.37 4.58 -3.74
CA LEU A 107 -8.45 3.67 -4.13
C LEU A 107 -8.91 2.92 -2.87
N ILE A 108 -10.16 3.12 -2.48
CA ILE A 108 -10.72 2.47 -1.29
C ILE A 108 -11.39 1.17 -1.69
N GLU A 109 -10.81 0.08 -1.20
CA GLU A 109 -11.29 -1.28 -1.45
C GLU A 109 -11.97 -1.81 -0.18
N ARG A 110 -13.24 -2.21 -0.29
CA ARG A 110 -14.04 -2.66 0.85
C ARG A 110 -14.20 -4.17 0.84
N GLY A 111 -13.87 -4.82 1.96
CA GLY A 111 -14.19 -6.21 2.22
C GLY A 111 -15.70 -6.42 2.30
N ARG A 112 -16.14 -7.68 2.08
CA ARG A 112 -17.54 -8.07 2.31
C ARG A 112 -17.77 -8.37 3.78
N ILE A 113 -18.95 -8.01 4.29
CA ILE A 113 -19.38 -8.39 5.63
C ILE A 113 -20.31 -9.58 5.48
N VAL A 114 -20.00 -10.66 6.18
CA VAL A 114 -20.84 -11.86 6.28
C VAL A 114 -21.49 -11.88 7.66
N TYR A 115 -22.80 -12.11 7.67
CA TYR A 115 -23.59 -12.24 8.87
C TYR A 115 -23.69 -13.73 9.23
N ASP A 116 -23.01 -14.12 10.30
CA ASP A 116 -23.18 -15.44 10.91
C ASP A 116 -23.04 -15.29 12.42
N HIS A 117 -24.15 -15.21 13.14
CA HIS A 117 -24.28 -15.05 14.60
C HIS A 117 -23.30 -14.07 15.28
N LYS A 118 -22.21 -13.70 14.64
CA LYS A 118 -21.24 -12.65 15.03
C LYS A 118 -20.84 -11.88 13.78
N ILE A 119 -20.77 -10.56 13.93
CA ILE A 119 -20.27 -9.66 12.90
C ILE A 119 -18.79 -9.96 12.69
N ARG A 120 -18.46 -10.49 11.51
CA ARG A 120 -17.08 -10.68 11.09
C ARG A 120 -16.85 -9.97 9.77
N GLU A 121 -15.84 -9.15 9.75
CA GLU A 121 -15.23 -8.71 8.52
C GLU A 121 -14.60 -9.93 7.83
N LYS A 122 -14.94 -10.17 6.58
CA LYS A 122 -14.35 -11.24 5.78
C LYS A 122 -13.96 -10.71 4.41
N GLY A 123 -12.85 -11.22 3.91
CA GLY A 123 -12.48 -11.09 2.52
C GLY A 123 -11.62 -9.87 2.20
N VAL A 124 -11.12 -9.10 3.16
CA VAL A 124 -10.11 -8.06 2.93
C VAL A 124 -8.84 -8.72 2.41
N ASP A 125 -8.32 -9.73 3.10
CA ASP A 125 -7.11 -10.46 2.71
C ASP A 125 -7.26 -11.12 1.34
N VAL A 126 -8.44 -11.73 1.10
CA VAL A 126 -8.77 -12.32 -0.21
C VAL A 126 -8.78 -11.25 -1.30
N LYS A 127 -9.34 -10.07 -1.03
CA LYS A 127 -9.36 -8.96 -1.99
C LYS A 127 -7.95 -8.45 -2.26
N ILE A 128 -7.11 -8.28 -1.24
CA ILE A 128 -5.70 -7.92 -1.40
C ILE A 128 -4.97 -8.96 -2.26
N ALA A 129 -5.15 -10.26 -1.96
CA ALA A 129 -4.53 -11.34 -2.72
C ALA A 129 -4.93 -11.32 -4.20
N ILE A 130 -6.22 -11.15 -4.48
CA ILE A 130 -6.76 -11.08 -5.85
C ILE A 130 -6.17 -9.87 -6.58
N ASP A 131 -6.21 -8.69 -5.99
CA ASP A 131 -5.74 -7.46 -6.62
C ASP A 131 -4.22 -7.48 -6.86
N LEU A 132 -3.44 -8.08 -5.94
CA LEU A 132 -2.02 -8.35 -6.15
C LEU A 132 -1.78 -9.22 -7.39
N VAL A 133 -2.50 -10.33 -7.50
CA VAL A 133 -2.36 -11.26 -8.62
C VAL A 133 -2.80 -10.62 -9.94
N ILE A 134 -3.98 -10.01 -9.97
CA ILE A 134 -4.51 -9.34 -11.18
C ILE A 134 -3.54 -8.25 -11.64
N GLY A 135 -3.13 -7.35 -10.76
CA GLY A 135 -2.21 -6.26 -11.12
C GLY A 135 -0.87 -6.76 -11.65
N SER A 136 -0.39 -7.93 -11.19
CA SER A 136 0.82 -8.56 -11.74
C SER A 136 0.63 -9.10 -13.15
N VAL A 137 -0.54 -9.67 -13.43
CA VAL A 137 -0.90 -10.24 -14.76
C VAL A 137 -1.15 -9.12 -15.77
N GLU A 138 -1.82 -8.05 -15.33
CA GLU A 138 -2.19 -6.91 -16.18
C GLU A 138 -1.07 -5.86 -16.33
N ASN A 139 0.12 -6.11 -15.72
CA ASN A 139 1.26 -5.18 -15.74
C ASN A 139 0.96 -3.79 -15.18
N GLU A 140 0.10 -3.70 -14.17
CA GLU A 140 -0.21 -2.43 -13.50
C GLU A 140 0.99 -1.85 -12.74
N TYR A 141 1.92 -2.72 -12.31
CA TYR A 141 3.11 -2.33 -11.54
C TYR A 141 4.32 -3.24 -11.87
N ASP A 142 5.51 -2.75 -11.54
CA ASP A 142 6.76 -3.51 -11.52
C ASP A 142 7.05 -4.01 -10.10
N THR A 143 6.70 -3.19 -9.11
CA THR A 143 6.85 -3.49 -7.68
C THR A 143 5.54 -3.24 -6.92
N ALA A 144 5.11 -4.23 -6.17
CA ALA A 144 4.04 -4.11 -5.18
C ALA A 144 4.63 -3.88 -3.79
N VAL A 145 4.28 -2.80 -3.13
CA VAL A 145 4.60 -2.59 -1.70
C VAL A 145 3.38 -2.98 -0.88
N VAL A 146 3.52 -3.96 0.01
CA VAL A 146 2.42 -4.48 0.82
C VAL A 146 2.59 -4.12 2.30
N VAL A 147 1.67 -3.31 2.83
CA VAL A 147 1.61 -2.92 4.25
C VAL A 147 0.61 -3.82 4.95
N ILE A 148 1.07 -4.99 5.34
CA ILE A 148 0.24 -6.09 5.87
C ILE A 148 0.97 -6.79 7.03
N SER A 149 0.31 -7.70 7.75
CA SER A 149 0.98 -8.60 8.71
C SER A 149 0.51 -10.04 8.61
N ASP A 150 -0.50 -10.31 7.77
CA ASP A 150 -1.07 -11.63 7.62
C ASP A 150 -0.25 -12.50 6.67
N THR A 151 0.15 -13.68 7.14
CA THR A 151 0.92 -14.66 6.38
C THR A 151 0.08 -15.43 5.36
N ASP A 152 -1.24 -15.35 5.42
CA ASP A 152 -2.14 -16.01 4.47
C ASP A 152 -2.00 -15.43 3.05
N LEU A 153 -1.37 -14.25 2.92
CA LEU A 153 -1.04 -13.63 1.64
C LEU A 153 0.25 -14.19 0.98
N ILE A 154 1.03 -15.01 1.67
CA ILE A 154 2.28 -15.60 1.13
C ILE A 154 2.07 -16.32 -0.21
N PRO A 155 1.02 -17.12 -0.42
CA PRO A 155 0.79 -17.76 -1.73
C PRO A 155 0.65 -16.76 -2.88
N ALA A 156 -0.07 -15.65 -2.67
CA ALA A 156 -0.23 -14.60 -3.66
C ALA A 156 1.10 -13.88 -3.94
N ILE A 157 1.88 -13.59 -2.89
CA ILE A 157 3.21 -12.97 -2.99
C ILE A 157 4.14 -13.83 -3.84
N LYS A 158 4.22 -15.13 -3.55
CA LYS A 158 5.04 -16.09 -4.32
C LYS A 158 4.63 -16.14 -5.79
N TYR A 159 3.33 -16.16 -6.07
CA TYR A 159 2.84 -16.12 -7.44
C TYR A 159 3.28 -14.85 -8.16
N VAL A 160 3.10 -13.68 -7.54
CA VAL A 160 3.49 -12.39 -8.12
C VAL A 160 4.99 -12.34 -8.43
N ILE A 161 5.83 -12.84 -7.51
CA ILE A 161 7.28 -12.93 -7.72
C ILE A 161 7.62 -13.90 -8.86
N SER A 162 6.92 -15.03 -8.95
CA SER A 162 7.09 -16.00 -10.06
C SER A 162 6.73 -15.40 -11.43
N ARG A 163 5.91 -14.35 -11.45
CA ARG A 163 5.57 -13.57 -12.66
C ARG A 163 6.63 -12.51 -13.01
N GLY A 164 7.75 -12.49 -12.31
CA GLY A 164 8.84 -11.53 -12.54
C GLY A 164 8.63 -10.15 -11.92
N LYS A 165 7.60 -9.99 -11.09
CA LYS A 165 7.36 -8.75 -10.35
C LYS A 165 8.06 -8.78 -9.00
N LYS A 166 8.34 -7.60 -8.42
CA LYS A 166 8.87 -7.48 -7.06
C LYS A 166 7.74 -7.28 -6.06
N VAL A 167 7.87 -7.88 -4.89
CA VAL A 167 6.99 -7.61 -3.75
C VAL A 167 7.86 -7.14 -2.58
N GLU A 168 7.56 -5.97 -2.05
CA GLU A 168 8.21 -5.39 -0.88
C GLU A 168 7.24 -5.44 0.31
N TYR A 169 7.63 -6.14 1.34
CA TYR A 169 6.89 -6.16 2.60
C TYR A 169 7.22 -4.92 3.43
N ALA A 170 6.22 -4.16 3.81
CA ALA A 170 6.37 -3.05 4.75
C ALA A 170 5.67 -3.39 6.07
N GLY A 171 6.45 -3.44 7.14
CA GLY A 171 6.00 -3.79 8.49
C GLY A 171 6.56 -2.87 9.56
N PHE A 172 6.22 -3.13 10.81
CA PHE A 172 6.74 -2.39 11.96
C PHE A 172 7.88 -3.16 12.61
N ALA A 173 8.97 -2.47 12.92
CA ALA A 173 10.22 -3.10 13.38
C ALA A 173 10.06 -3.86 14.70
N GLU A 174 9.17 -3.44 15.61
CA GLU A 174 9.00 -4.12 16.90
C GLU A 174 8.29 -5.47 16.79
N ARG A 175 7.48 -5.68 15.77
CA ARG A 175 6.75 -6.94 15.54
C ARG A 175 6.61 -7.22 14.05
N PRO A 176 7.72 -7.50 13.34
CA PRO A 176 7.67 -7.82 11.92
C PRO A 176 7.07 -9.22 11.71
N SER A 177 6.40 -9.41 10.58
CA SER A 177 6.01 -10.74 10.14
C SER A 177 7.22 -11.41 9.48
N LEU A 178 7.86 -12.33 10.19
CA LEU A 178 9.06 -13.04 9.70
C LEU A 178 8.75 -13.86 8.45
N GLY A 179 7.54 -14.43 8.36
CA GLY A 179 7.09 -15.17 7.18
C GLY A 179 7.02 -14.28 5.93
N LEU A 180 6.41 -13.10 6.04
CA LEU A 180 6.34 -12.14 4.94
C LEU A 180 7.72 -11.59 4.59
N ALA A 181 8.53 -11.27 5.59
CA ALA A 181 9.88 -10.77 5.37
C ALA A 181 10.76 -11.75 4.58
N ARG A 182 10.62 -13.05 4.85
CA ARG A 182 11.38 -14.12 4.18
C ARG A 182 10.94 -14.33 2.74
N GLU A 183 9.64 -14.24 2.46
CA GLU A 183 9.07 -14.61 1.17
C GLU A 183 8.88 -13.42 0.22
N SER A 184 9.16 -12.19 0.69
CA SER A 184 9.15 -10.97 -0.11
C SER A 184 10.52 -10.68 -0.72
N SER A 185 10.55 -9.92 -1.82
CA SER A 185 11.79 -9.50 -2.49
C SER A 185 12.63 -8.56 -1.62
N LEU A 186 11.98 -7.77 -0.76
CA LEU A 186 12.60 -6.82 0.17
C LEU A 186 11.67 -6.60 1.36
N SER A 187 12.26 -6.32 2.53
CA SER A 187 11.53 -5.89 3.72
C SER A 187 11.88 -4.48 4.11
N VAL A 188 10.86 -3.63 4.27
CA VAL A 188 10.96 -2.26 4.74
C VAL A 188 10.31 -2.19 6.12
N LEU A 189 11.12 -1.95 7.15
CA LEU A 189 10.63 -1.90 8.52
C LEU A 189 10.53 -0.45 9.01
N LEU A 190 9.32 -0.03 9.37
CA LEU A 190 9.07 1.27 9.99
C LEU A 190 9.57 1.24 11.43
N LEU A 191 10.53 2.10 11.73
CA LEU A 191 11.03 2.32 13.07
C LEU A 191 10.07 3.21 13.87
N PRO A 192 10.11 3.20 15.21
CA PRO A 192 9.31 4.12 16.03
C PRO A 192 9.49 5.59 15.64
N ASP A 193 10.72 6.00 15.32
CA ASP A 193 11.02 7.36 14.88
C ASP A 193 10.38 7.71 13.54
N ASP A 194 10.31 6.76 12.59
CA ASP A 194 9.64 6.97 11.30
C ASP A 194 8.15 7.21 11.52
N VAL A 195 7.51 6.39 12.38
CA VAL A 195 6.11 6.55 12.73
C VAL A 195 5.87 7.91 13.43
N SER A 196 6.78 8.31 14.32
CA SER A 196 6.69 9.60 15.02
C SER A 196 6.80 10.79 14.06
N ARG A 197 7.66 10.72 13.03
CA ARG A 197 7.77 11.74 11.97
C ARG A 197 6.54 11.80 11.07
N MET A 198 5.81 10.69 10.93
CA MET A 198 4.54 10.60 10.20
C MET A 198 3.35 11.00 11.07
N ALA A 199 3.51 11.08 12.41
CA ALA A 199 2.49 11.63 13.29
C ALA A 199 2.49 13.17 13.20
N ASN A 200 1.29 13.75 13.19
CA ASN A 200 1.07 15.21 13.19
C ASN A 200 0.84 15.70 14.61
#